data_766cf9aee0d66c56cdb48d60ce04bc45
#
_entry.id   766cf9aee0d66c56cdb48d60ce04bc45
#
_cell.length_a   1.000
_cell.length_b   1.000
_cell.length_c   1.000
_cell.angle_alpha   90.00
_cell.angle_beta   90.00
_cell.angle_gamma   90.00
#
_symmetry.space_group_name_H-M   'P 1'
#
loop_
_entity.id
_entity.type
_entity.pdbx_description
1 polymer ?
#
loop_
_entity_poly.entity_id
_entity_poly.type
_entity_poly.pdbx_seq_one_letter_code
_entity_poly.pdbx_strand_id
1 'polypeptide(L)'
;MSGDAIRSQTANVEPANVDPESRTESERERIAPNASPTDAATASGVVTVDGATTATGKRGVSVTLDGLRAFYGDAEQVKGIDLEFRANEVTAIIGPSGCGKSTMVRCINRMHEEIPGAHAEGRVLLDDADVYDPGVDVVAVRRAIGMVFQKPNPFPTMSVFDNAAAGLRLSSSARSRGGKAELHAKVESALRSAGLWDEVADRLAEPGAGLSGGQQQRLCIARSLAVEPEVILMDEPCSALDPIATLKIEELIAELKRRVTIVIVTHNMQQAARVADRTAFMLGGELVEVGPTQEIFTKPDDPRTEEYVTGKFG
;
A
#
# COMPACT_ATOMS: atom_id res chain seq x y z
N MET A 1 -31.36 -5.63 -56.17
CA MET A 1 -30.96 -7.02 -56.34
C MET A 1 -30.38 -7.46 -55.03
N SER A 2 -31.25 -8.01 -54.21
CA SER A 2 -31.42 -9.42 -53.86
C SER A 2 -30.25 -9.90 -53.03
N GLY A 3 -30.39 -10.23 -51.86
CA GLY A 3 -31.17 -11.12 -51.00
C GLY A 3 -30.09 -11.86 -50.20
N ASP A 4 -30.13 -12.40 -49.11
CA ASP A 4 -31.15 -13.02 -48.31
C ASP A 4 -30.61 -13.31 -46.91
N ALA A 5 -31.51 -13.33 -45.99
CA ALA A 5 -31.44 -13.69 -44.58
C ALA A 5 -30.95 -15.12 -44.35
N ILE A 6 -30.27 -15.34 -43.20
CA ILE A 6 -30.36 -16.59 -42.45
C ILE A 6 -30.55 -16.30 -40.96
N ARG A 7 -31.74 -16.66 -40.48
CA ARG A 7 -32.11 -16.86 -39.07
C ARG A 7 -31.60 -18.22 -38.60
N SER A 8 -31.11 -18.32 -37.38
CA SER A 8 -31.19 -19.54 -36.56
C SER A 8 -31.18 -19.18 -35.09
N GLN A 9 -32.30 -19.26 -34.47
CA GLN A 9 -32.79 -20.19 -33.46
C GLN A 9 -31.94 -20.22 -32.18
N THR A 10 -32.44 -19.50 -31.20
CA THR A 10 -32.15 -19.64 -29.78
C THR A 10 -32.93 -20.83 -29.22
N ALA A 11 -32.23 -21.78 -28.62
CA ALA A 11 -32.85 -22.81 -27.79
C ALA A 11 -32.72 -22.43 -26.33
N ASN A 12 -33.87 -22.21 -25.69
CA ASN A 12 -34.06 -22.10 -24.25
C ASN A 12 -33.80 -23.47 -23.60
N VAL A 13 -33.01 -23.51 -22.55
CA VAL A 13 -32.97 -24.61 -21.59
C VAL A 13 -33.24 -24.03 -20.20
N GLU A 14 -34.40 -24.38 -19.66
CA GLU A 14 -34.80 -24.12 -18.26
C GLU A 14 -33.99 -24.98 -17.30
N PRO A 15 -33.66 -24.50 -16.10
CA PRO A 15 -33.07 -25.32 -15.04
C PRO A 15 -34.17 -26.06 -14.25
N ALA A 16 -33.98 -27.35 -14.09
CA ALA A 16 -34.81 -28.24 -13.30
C ALA A 16 -34.70 -27.92 -11.81
N ASN A 17 -35.87 -27.79 -11.21
CA ASN A 17 -36.14 -27.67 -9.77
C ASN A 17 -35.88 -29.03 -9.08
N VAL A 18 -35.03 -29.09 -8.06
CA VAL A 18 -34.84 -30.26 -7.19
C VAL A 18 -35.19 -29.88 -5.76
N ASP A 19 -36.28 -30.47 -5.27
CA ASP A 19 -36.84 -30.35 -3.92
C ASP A 19 -35.90 -30.93 -2.84
N PRO A 20 -35.76 -30.30 -1.65
CA PRO A 20 -34.98 -30.81 -0.54
C PRO A 20 -35.84 -31.44 0.54
N GLU A 21 -36.37 -32.62 0.36
CA GLU A 21 -36.93 -33.43 1.45
C GLU A 21 -36.82 -34.93 1.14
N SER A 22 -35.72 -35.55 1.61
CA SER A 22 -35.71 -36.95 2.06
C SER A 22 -34.29 -37.40 2.43
N ARG A 23 -33.90 -37.26 3.65
CA ARG A 23 -32.93 -38.16 4.30
C ARG A 23 -33.35 -38.43 5.74
N THR A 24 -33.76 -39.69 5.93
CA THR A 24 -34.23 -40.35 7.10
C THR A 24 -33.17 -40.42 8.22
N GLU A 25 -33.70 -40.27 9.47
CA GLU A 25 -33.05 -40.63 10.73
C GLU A 25 -32.63 -42.10 10.75
N SER A 26 -31.36 -42.41 10.63
CA SER A 26 -30.78 -43.65 11.18
C SER A 26 -29.27 -43.65 11.03
N GLU A 27 -28.57 -42.90 11.86
CA GLU A 27 -27.16 -43.12 12.19
C GLU A 27 -26.73 -42.17 13.35
N ARG A 28 -27.53 -42.22 14.41
CA ARG A 28 -27.07 -41.79 15.74
C ARG A 28 -27.07 -43.02 16.63
N GLU A 29 -25.90 -43.61 16.82
CA GLU A 29 -25.53 -44.26 18.10
C GLU A 29 -24.20 -44.99 17.98
N ARG A 30 -23.39 -44.71 19.01
CA ARG A 30 -22.13 -45.36 19.44
C ARG A 30 -20.86 -44.64 18.97
N ILE A 31 -20.22 -43.89 19.85
CA ILE A 31 -19.34 -44.32 20.93
C ILE A 31 -18.91 -43.11 21.75
N ALA A 32 -19.12 -43.09 23.05
CA ALA A 32 -18.36 -42.38 24.07
C ALA A 32 -17.98 -43.41 25.16
N PRO A 33 -17.12 -43.14 26.17
CA PRO A 33 -15.98 -42.24 26.29
C PRO A 33 -14.72 -42.95 26.79
N ASN A 34 -13.52 -42.41 26.72
CA ASN A 34 -12.60 -42.34 27.87
C ASN A 34 -11.25 -41.65 27.58
N ALA A 35 -10.78 -40.93 28.62
CA ALA A 35 -9.42 -40.56 28.97
C ALA A 35 -8.98 -39.13 28.61
N SER A 36 -9.11 -38.22 29.59
CA SER A 36 -8.19 -37.09 29.85
C SER A 36 -7.00 -37.64 30.69
N PRO A 37 -5.93 -36.91 31.02
CA PRO A 37 -5.38 -35.65 30.48
C PRO A 37 -3.86 -35.70 30.25
N THR A 38 -3.27 -34.80 29.55
CA THR A 38 -2.00 -34.16 29.95
C THR A 38 -1.71 -32.92 29.08
N ASP A 39 -1.24 -31.89 29.75
CA ASP A 39 -0.83 -30.59 29.31
C ASP A 39 0.08 -30.58 28.07
N ALA A 40 -0.32 -29.80 27.07
CA ALA A 40 0.60 -29.14 26.19
C ALA A 40 -0.02 -27.79 25.77
N ALA A 41 0.45 -26.74 26.41
CA ALA A 41 0.14 -25.36 26.08
C ALA A 41 0.57 -25.04 24.64
N THR A 42 -0.37 -25.01 23.73
CA THR A 42 -0.21 -24.37 22.42
C THR A 42 -0.53 -22.89 22.60
N ALA A 43 0.51 -22.08 22.70
CA ALA A 43 0.42 -20.64 22.64
C ALA A 43 -0.10 -20.25 21.25
N SER A 44 -1.40 -19.99 21.16
CA SER A 44 -2.01 -19.25 20.04
C SER A 44 -1.57 -17.79 20.20
N GLY A 45 -0.47 -17.44 19.57
CA GLY A 45 0.00 -16.05 19.49
C GLY A 45 -0.89 -15.25 18.54
N VAL A 46 -1.99 -14.73 19.08
CA VAL A 46 -2.65 -13.57 18.48
C VAL A 46 -1.67 -12.42 18.72
N VAL A 47 -1.03 -11.95 17.64
CA VAL A 47 -0.28 -10.69 17.68
C VAL A 47 -1.31 -9.57 17.83
N THR A 48 -1.65 -9.26 19.07
CA THR A 48 -2.34 -8.02 19.43
C THR A 48 -1.28 -6.93 19.43
N VAL A 49 -1.33 -6.06 18.44
CA VAL A 49 -0.62 -4.77 18.49
C VAL A 49 -1.39 -3.87 19.46
N ASP A 50 -1.29 -4.15 20.76
CA ASP A 50 -1.72 -3.27 21.83
C ASP A 50 -0.51 -2.89 22.68
N GLY A 51 0.06 -1.75 22.32
CA GLY A 51 1.05 -1.03 23.11
C GLY A 51 0.62 0.43 23.21
N ALA A 52 -0.39 0.71 24.05
CA ALA A 52 -0.66 2.07 24.47
C ALA A 52 0.54 2.56 25.31
N THR A 53 1.43 3.30 24.69
CA THR A 53 2.47 4.06 25.39
C THR A 53 2.28 5.54 25.07
N THR A 54 2.19 6.31 26.13
CA THR A 54 2.12 7.75 26.24
C THR A 54 3.10 8.49 25.31
N ALA A 55 2.60 9.48 24.60
CA ALA A 55 3.22 10.65 23.98
C ALA A 55 4.77 10.71 23.96
N THR A 56 5.37 9.86 23.16
CA THR A 56 6.69 10.05 22.56
C THR A 56 6.53 9.60 21.10
N GLY A 57 6.93 10.45 20.14
CA GLY A 57 6.66 10.28 18.71
C GLY A 57 6.77 8.82 18.26
N LYS A 58 5.72 8.34 17.59
CA LYS A 58 5.66 6.97 17.05
C LYS A 58 6.91 6.77 16.19
N ARG A 59 7.74 5.80 16.53
CA ARG A 59 8.96 5.49 15.78
C ARG A 59 8.53 4.80 14.50
N GLY A 60 9.01 5.25 13.34
CA GLY A 60 8.87 4.48 12.11
C GLY A 60 9.50 3.10 12.28
N VAL A 61 9.02 2.15 11.52
CA VAL A 61 9.50 0.76 11.49
C VAL A 61 10.29 0.51 10.21
N SER A 62 11.20 -0.45 10.24
CA SER A 62 11.92 -0.89 9.05
C SER A 62 11.05 -1.82 8.20
N VAL A 63 11.34 -1.86 6.89
CA VAL A 63 10.79 -2.89 5.99
C VAL A 63 11.96 -3.61 5.34
N THR A 64 11.98 -4.93 5.43
CA THR A 64 13.01 -5.75 4.79
C THR A 64 12.38 -6.67 3.75
N LEU A 65 12.89 -6.61 2.54
CA LEU A 65 12.63 -7.58 1.48
C LEU A 65 13.71 -8.66 1.56
N ASP A 66 13.30 -9.92 1.64
CA ASP A 66 14.19 -11.06 1.70
C ASP A 66 13.82 -12.02 0.57
N GLY A 67 14.62 -12.00 -0.49
CA GLY A 67 14.41 -12.77 -1.70
C GLY A 67 13.08 -12.48 -2.40
N LEU A 68 12.56 -11.25 -2.33
CA LEU A 68 11.24 -10.92 -2.91
C LEU A 68 11.21 -11.13 -4.41
N ARG A 69 10.30 -11.99 -4.86
CA ARG A 69 9.95 -12.21 -6.28
C ARG A 69 8.48 -11.88 -6.51
N ALA A 70 8.15 -11.36 -7.66
CA ALA A 70 6.76 -11.04 -8.01
C ALA A 70 6.43 -11.40 -9.44
N PHE A 71 5.23 -11.95 -9.63
CA PHE A 71 4.78 -12.54 -10.88
C PHE A 71 3.43 -11.98 -11.31
N TYR A 72 3.21 -11.94 -12.63
CA TYR A 72 1.89 -11.84 -13.27
C TYR A 72 1.67 -13.12 -14.10
N GLY A 73 0.84 -14.04 -13.60
CA GLY A 73 0.82 -15.41 -14.11
C GLY A 73 2.20 -16.04 -13.98
N ASP A 74 2.75 -16.51 -15.09
CA ASP A 74 4.10 -17.11 -15.12
C ASP A 74 5.22 -16.10 -15.39
N ALA A 75 4.88 -14.82 -15.63
CA ALA A 75 5.87 -13.80 -15.97
C ALA A 75 6.45 -13.15 -14.71
N GLU A 76 7.73 -13.39 -14.45
CA GLU A 76 8.48 -12.81 -13.33
C GLU A 76 8.85 -11.35 -13.62
N GLN A 77 8.39 -10.44 -12.78
CA GLN A 77 8.65 -8.99 -12.89
C GLN A 77 9.64 -8.48 -11.84
N VAL A 78 9.77 -9.16 -10.70
CA VAL A 78 10.73 -8.85 -9.63
C VAL A 78 11.47 -10.14 -9.31
N LYS A 79 12.80 -10.09 -9.29
CA LYS A 79 13.67 -11.26 -9.38
C LYS A 79 14.57 -11.42 -8.17
N GLY A 80 13.98 -11.76 -7.01
CA GLY A 80 14.77 -12.08 -5.81
C GLY A 80 15.48 -10.86 -5.24
N ILE A 81 14.71 -9.84 -4.82
CA ILE A 81 15.25 -8.59 -4.25
C ILE A 81 15.46 -8.75 -2.76
N ASP A 82 16.70 -8.44 -2.32
CA ASP A 82 17.09 -8.24 -0.92
C ASP A 82 17.33 -6.75 -0.71
N LEU A 83 16.47 -6.10 0.10
CA LEU A 83 16.53 -4.66 0.32
C LEU A 83 15.93 -4.28 1.67
N GLU A 84 16.64 -3.45 2.43
CA GLU A 84 16.14 -2.85 3.67
C GLU A 84 15.77 -1.38 3.46
N PHE A 85 14.53 -1.04 3.81
CA PHE A 85 14.06 0.33 4.00
C PHE A 85 14.16 0.68 5.47
N ARG A 86 15.08 1.55 5.82
CA ARG A 86 15.38 1.88 7.21
C ARG A 86 14.31 2.74 7.85
N ALA A 87 14.07 2.51 9.13
CA ALA A 87 13.10 3.26 9.92
C ALA A 87 13.38 4.78 9.88
N ASN A 88 12.31 5.57 9.65
CA ASN A 88 12.39 7.05 9.61
C ASN A 88 13.34 7.62 8.52
N GLU A 89 13.64 6.85 7.48
CA GLU A 89 14.34 7.32 6.28
C GLU A 89 13.40 7.38 5.07
N VAL A 90 13.78 8.19 4.10
CA VAL A 90 13.19 8.19 2.76
C VAL A 90 14.10 7.38 1.84
N THR A 91 13.59 6.27 1.31
CA THR A 91 14.31 5.52 0.25
C THR A 91 13.63 5.75 -1.09
N ALA A 92 14.36 6.32 -2.04
CA ALA A 92 13.90 6.44 -3.42
C ALA A 92 14.22 5.17 -4.21
N ILE A 93 13.27 4.74 -5.04
CA ILE A 93 13.46 3.66 -6.00
C ILE A 93 13.44 4.29 -7.39
N ILE A 94 14.58 4.21 -8.09
CA ILE A 94 14.76 4.74 -9.44
C ILE A 94 14.99 3.60 -10.45
N GLY A 95 14.81 3.88 -11.73
CA GLY A 95 15.03 2.94 -12.82
C GLY A 95 14.09 3.19 -14.00
N PRO A 96 14.35 2.57 -15.15
CA PRO A 96 13.54 2.77 -16.36
C PRO A 96 12.11 2.29 -16.18
N SER A 97 11.21 2.78 -17.04
CA SER A 97 9.81 2.35 -17.03
C SER A 97 9.70 0.85 -17.29
N GLY A 98 8.80 0.17 -16.57
CA GLY A 98 8.60 -1.28 -16.73
C GLY A 98 9.62 -2.18 -16.02
N CYS A 99 10.62 -1.65 -15.31
CA CYS A 99 11.63 -2.47 -14.62
C CYS A 99 11.16 -3.11 -13.30
N GLY A 100 9.86 -3.02 -12.94
CA GLY A 100 9.32 -3.72 -11.76
C GLY A 100 9.15 -2.87 -10.50
N LYS A 101 9.51 -1.56 -10.47
CA LYS A 101 9.43 -0.69 -9.26
C LYS A 101 8.05 -0.68 -8.60
N SER A 102 7.01 -0.33 -9.35
CA SER A 102 5.63 -0.28 -8.83
C SER A 102 5.12 -1.66 -8.42
N THR A 103 5.57 -2.73 -9.10
CA THR A 103 5.25 -4.11 -8.73
C THR A 103 5.86 -4.44 -7.37
N MET A 104 7.16 -4.18 -7.18
CA MET A 104 7.85 -4.40 -5.91
C MET A 104 7.17 -3.63 -4.76
N VAL A 105 6.88 -2.33 -4.95
CA VAL A 105 6.23 -1.52 -3.92
C VAL A 105 4.84 -2.05 -3.56
N ARG A 106 4.06 -2.53 -4.53
CA ARG A 106 2.75 -3.15 -4.26
C ARG A 106 2.83 -4.48 -3.53
N CYS A 107 3.94 -5.20 -3.61
CA CYS A 107 4.16 -6.39 -2.79
C CYS A 107 4.33 -6.04 -1.32
N ILE A 108 4.93 -4.89 -0.97
CA ILE A 108 5.21 -4.50 0.42
C ILE A 108 3.93 -4.43 1.26
N ASN A 109 2.82 -3.94 0.69
CA ASN A 109 1.52 -3.86 1.39
C ASN A 109 0.47 -4.86 0.88
N ARG A 110 0.91 -5.90 0.17
CA ARG A 110 0.04 -6.96 -0.37
C ARG A 110 -1.04 -6.47 -1.36
N MET A 111 -0.81 -5.29 -2.00
CA MET A 111 -1.70 -4.81 -3.06
C MET A 111 -1.48 -5.54 -4.39
N HIS A 112 -0.34 -6.23 -4.56
CA HIS A 112 -0.05 -7.01 -5.75
C HIS A 112 -1.03 -8.18 -5.92
N GLU A 113 -1.43 -8.81 -4.82
CA GLU A 113 -2.37 -9.94 -4.77
C GLU A 113 -3.79 -9.59 -5.22
N GLU A 114 -4.15 -8.29 -5.26
CA GLU A 114 -5.46 -7.83 -5.77
C GLU A 114 -5.58 -7.94 -7.30
N ILE A 115 -4.48 -8.19 -7.98
CA ILE A 115 -4.44 -8.32 -9.44
C ILE A 115 -4.65 -9.80 -9.78
N PRO A 116 -5.68 -10.16 -10.57
CA PRO A 116 -5.93 -11.55 -10.93
C PRO A 116 -4.71 -12.24 -11.55
N GLY A 117 -4.30 -13.36 -10.95
CA GLY A 117 -3.14 -14.14 -11.39
C GLY A 117 -1.79 -13.58 -10.94
N ALA A 118 -1.75 -12.48 -10.18
CA ALA A 118 -0.51 -11.98 -9.62
C ALA A 118 -0.23 -12.63 -8.25
N HIS A 119 1.03 -12.92 -7.98
CA HIS A 119 1.49 -13.45 -6.69
C HIS A 119 2.92 -13.00 -6.39
N ALA A 120 3.31 -13.13 -5.14
CA ALA A 120 4.65 -12.84 -4.67
C ALA A 120 5.23 -14.06 -3.95
N GLU A 121 6.55 -14.22 -4.01
CA GLU A 121 7.35 -15.20 -3.28
C GLU A 121 8.45 -14.48 -2.50
N GLY A 122 9.09 -15.17 -1.56
CA GLY A 122 10.05 -14.56 -0.63
C GLY A 122 9.33 -14.00 0.59
N ARG A 123 9.97 -13.07 1.32
CA ARG A 123 9.43 -12.49 2.54
C ARG A 123 9.46 -10.96 2.48
N VAL A 124 8.47 -10.36 3.14
CA VAL A 124 8.44 -8.92 3.41
C VAL A 124 8.23 -8.73 4.91
N LEU A 125 9.27 -8.27 5.59
CA LEU A 125 9.26 -8.10 7.04
C LEU A 125 8.98 -6.64 7.39
N LEU A 126 7.99 -6.42 8.26
CA LEU A 126 7.74 -5.13 8.93
C LEU A 126 8.38 -5.24 10.32
N ASP A 127 9.55 -4.64 10.52
CA ASP A 127 10.51 -5.03 11.54
C ASP A 127 10.79 -6.54 11.46
N ASP A 128 10.35 -7.33 12.46
CA ASP A 128 10.56 -8.78 12.50
C ASP A 128 9.33 -9.60 12.03
N ALA A 129 8.21 -8.95 11.70
CA ALA A 129 6.96 -9.61 11.35
C ALA A 129 6.79 -9.77 9.83
N ASP A 130 6.69 -11.01 9.36
CA ASP A 130 6.42 -11.28 7.93
C ASP A 130 4.96 -10.93 7.59
N VAL A 131 4.77 -9.98 6.67
CA VAL A 131 3.42 -9.55 6.26
C VAL A 131 2.68 -10.61 5.43
N TYR A 132 3.40 -11.65 4.95
CA TYR A 132 2.83 -12.76 4.18
C TYR A 132 2.56 -14.02 5.01
N ASP A 133 2.82 -14.01 6.32
CA ASP A 133 2.47 -15.13 7.18
C ASP A 133 0.99 -15.49 7.08
N PRO A 134 0.61 -16.79 7.03
CA PRO A 134 -0.77 -17.22 6.81
C PRO A 134 -1.81 -16.70 7.83
N GLY A 135 -1.37 -16.29 9.01
CA GLY A 135 -2.25 -15.74 10.07
C GLY A 135 -2.38 -14.22 10.06
N VAL A 136 -1.69 -13.52 9.18
CA VAL A 136 -1.65 -12.05 9.18
C VAL A 136 -2.88 -11.48 8.48
N ASP A 137 -3.56 -10.55 9.18
CA ASP A 137 -4.68 -9.80 8.61
C ASP A 137 -4.18 -8.77 7.58
N VAL A 138 -4.55 -8.98 6.31
CA VAL A 138 -4.22 -8.09 5.19
C VAL A 138 -4.70 -6.66 5.42
N VAL A 139 -5.83 -6.48 6.10
CA VAL A 139 -6.37 -5.15 6.41
C VAL A 139 -5.47 -4.44 7.42
N ALA A 140 -4.95 -5.18 8.41
CA ALA A 140 -3.97 -4.64 9.36
C ALA A 140 -2.66 -4.25 8.67
N VAL A 141 -2.14 -5.08 7.75
CA VAL A 141 -0.96 -4.75 6.93
C VAL A 141 -1.18 -3.45 6.14
N ARG A 142 -2.30 -3.32 5.42
CA ARG A 142 -2.60 -2.12 4.61
C ARG A 142 -2.89 -0.88 5.44
N ARG A 143 -3.23 -1.05 6.71
CA ARG A 143 -3.36 0.04 7.67
C ARG A 143 -1.99 0.49 8.18
N ALA A 144 -1.09 -0.43 8.47
CA ALA A 144 0.28 -0.14 8.90
C ALA A 144 1.12 0.41 7.75
N ILE A 145 0.91 -0.06 6.52
CA ILE A 145 1.66 0.31 5.31
C ILE A 145 0.71 0.99 4.32
N GLY A 146 0.60 2.31 4.43
CA GLY A 146 -0.23 3.13 3.55
C GLY A 146 0.34 3.27 2.14
N MET A 147 -0.52 3.53 1.14
CA MET A 147 -0.09 3.72 -0.25
C MET A 147 -0.71 4.96 -0.87
N VAL A 148 0.14 5.73 -1.55
CA VAL A 148 -0.22 6.88 -2.39
C VAL A 148 0.12 6.53 -3.84
N PHE A 149 -0.88 6.59 -4.70
CA PHE A 149 -0.77 6.19 -6.11
C PHE A 149 -0.31 7.35 -7.00
N GLN A 150 0.21 7.01 -8.16
CA GLN A 150 0.67 7.94 -9.18
C GLN A 150 -0.41 8.94 -9.61
N LYS A 151 -1.63 8.47 -9.86
CA LYS A 151 -2.78 9.33 -10.13
C LYS A 151 -3.55 9.55 -8.85
N PRO A 152 -3.85 10.82 -8.47
CA PRO A 152 -4.74 11.09 -7.36
C PRO A 152 -6.04 10.30 -7.52
N ASN A 153 -6.45 9.62 -6.46
CA ASN A 153 -7.63 8.75 -6.48
C ASN A 153 -8.58 9.05 -5.31
N PRO A 154 -8.99 10.30 -5.10
CA PRO A 154 -10.02 10.58 -4.12
C PRO A 154 -11.31 9.85 -4.51
N PHE A 155 -12.09 9.41 -3.53
CA PHE A 155 -13.41 8.85 -3.80
C PHE A 155 -14.31 9.96 -4.36
N PRO A 156 -14.76 9.87 -5.62
CA PRO A 156 -15.33 11.01 -6.33
C PRO A 156 -16.67 11.48 -5.76
N THR A 157 -17.43 10.58 -5.15
CA THR A 157 -18.73 10.87 -4.52
C THR A 157 -18.63 11.31 -3.07
N MET A 158 -17.44 11.25 -2.47
CA MET A 158 -17.20 11.61 -1.09
C MET A 158 -16.71 13.06 -0.98
N SER A 159 -17.10 13.71 0.13
CA SER A 159 -16.58 15.02 0.51
C SER A 159 -15.07 14.96 0.83
N VAL A 160 -14.44 16.12 0.95
CA VAL A 160 -13.04 16.25 1.43
C VAL A 160 -12.90 15.56 2.80
N PHE A 161 -13.84 15.85 3.72
CA PHE A 161 -13.88 15.24 5.04
C PHE A 161 -14.02 13.72 4.96
N ASP A 162 -14.97 13.22 4.17
CA ASP A 162 -15.25 11.78 4.08
C ASP A 162 -14.12 11.01 3.41
N ASN A 163 -13.42 11.62 2.44
CA ASN A 163 -12.22 11.06 1.86
C ASN A 163 -11.12 10.87 2.92
N ALA A 164 -10.82 11.90 3.70
CA ALA A 164 -9.82 11.80 4.77
C ALA A 164 -10.25 10.82 5.88
N ALA A 165 -11.55 10.76 6.20
CA ALA A 165 -12.10 9.89 7.23
C ALA A 165 -12.26 8.41 6.80
N ALA A 166 -12.11 8.08 5.52
CA ALA A 166 -12.50 6.79 4.96
C ALA A 166 -11.87 5.61 5.70
N GLY A 167 -10.55 5.61 5.90
CA GLY A 167 -9.85 4.56 6.63
C GLY A 167 -10.22 4.47 8.11
N LEU A 168 -10.47 5.62 8.75
CA LEU A 168 -10.91 5.66 10.15
C LEU A 168 -12.27 5.01 10.36
N ARG A 169 -13.20 5.19 9.41
CA ARG A 169 -14.54 4.60 9.48
C ARG A 169 -14.57 3.09 9.31
N LEU A 170 -13.59 2.52 8.64
CA LEU A 170 -13.44 1.07 8.46
C LEU A 170 -12.87 0.40 9.70
N SER A 171 -12.13 1.13 10.54
CA SER A 171 -11.57 0.57 11.76
C SER A 171 -12.66 0.41 12.85
N SER A 172 -12.70 -0.75 13.51
CA SER A 172 -13.64 -1.05 14.58
C SER A 172 -13.52 -0.10 15.79
N SER A 173 -12.36 0.52 15.98
CA SER A 173 -12.11 1.52 17.02
C SER A 173 -12.91 2.83 16.81
N ALA A 174 -13.27 3.16 15.58
CA ALA A 174 -14.10 4.34 15.30
C ALA A 174 -15.55 4.23 15.83
N ARG A 175 -16.02 3.01 16.13
CA ARG A 175 -17.33 2.76 16.76
C ARG A 175 -17.31 2.87 18.27
N SER A 176 -16.13 2.97 18.90
CA SER A 176 -15.92 2.92 20.34
C SER A 176 -15.59 4.31 20.89
N ARG A 177 -16.51 4.87 21.66
CA ARG A 177 -16.39 5.95 22.69
C ARG A 177 -15.91 7.36 22.32
N GLY A 178 -15.22 7.63 21.20
CA GLY A 178 -14.72 8.98 20.90
C GLY A 178 -15.72 9.89 20.20
N GLY A 179 -16.70 9.33 19.56
CA GLY A 179 -17.77 10.07 18.89
C GLY A 179 -17.31 10.92 17.70
N LYS A 180 -18.21 11.79 17.23
CA LYS A 180 -18.03 12.66 16.06
C LYS A 180 -16.87 13.66 16.24
N ALA A 181 -16.62 14.12 17.47
CA ALA A 181 -15.57 15.10 17.77
C ALA A 181 -14.17 14.51 17.61
N GLU A 182 -13.94 13.28 18.06
CA GLU A 182 -12.63 12.59 17.88
C GLU A 182 -12.34 12.32 16.40
N LEU A 183 -13.34 11.85 15.64
CA LEU A 183 -13.20 11.67 14.20
C LEU A 183 -12.82 12.98 13.50
N HIS A 184 -13.48 14.08 13.89
CA HIS A 184 -13.18 15.41 13.32
C HIS A 184 -11.75 15.86 13.64
N ALA A 185 -11.30 15.68 14.87
CA ALA A 185 -9.94 16.03 15.29
C ALA A 185 -8.87 15.20 14.54
N LYS A 186 -9.10 13.90 14.30
CA LYS A 186 -8.20 13.04 13.53
C LYS A 186 -8.15 13.46 12.05
N VAL A 187 -9.28 13.77 11.45
CA VAL A 187 -9.35 14.27 10.06
C VAL A 187 -8.63 15.61 9.93
N GLU A 188 -8.88 16.55 10.84
CA GLU A 188 -8.18 17.84 10.85
C GLU A 188 -6.67 17.63 10.99
N SER A 189 -6.22 16.80 11.93
CA SER A 189 -4.80 16.47 12.11
C SER A 189 -4.17 15.88 10.85
N ALA A 190 -4.86 14.97 10.17
CA ALA A 190 -4.39 14.37 8.93
C ALA A 190 -4.31 15.39 7.77
N LEU A 191 -5.31 16.27 7.63
CA LEU A 191 -5.31 17.33 6.62
C LEU A 191 -4.21 18.38 6.89
N ARG A 192 -3.97 18.73 8.16
CA ARG A 192 -2.82 19.60 8.57
C ARG A 192 -1.50 18.92 8.25
N SER A 193 -1.35 17.64 8.62
CA SER A 193 -0.14 16.87 8.34
C SER A 193 0.12 16.70 6.85
N ALA A 194 -0.89 16.78 5.99
CA ALA A 194 -0.77 16.78 4.53
C ALA A 194 -0.62 18.19 3.92
N GLY A 195 -0.50 19.25 4.74
CA GLY A 195 -0.39 20.63 4.29
C GLY A 195 -1.60 21.10 3.48
N LEU A 196 -2.79 20.53 3.74
CA LEU A 196 -4.00 20.81 2.96
C LEU A 196 -5.06 21.59 3.75
N TRP A 197 -4.99 21.59 5.09
CA TRP A 197 -6.03 22.14 5.96
C TRP A 197 -6.40 23.59 5.61
N ASP A 198 -5.44 24.47 5.50
CA ASP A 198 -5.67 25.90 5.28
C ASP A 198 -6.33 26.21 3.93
N GLU A 199 -6.29 25.25 3.00
CA GLU A 199 -6.90 25.40 1.67
C GLU A 199 -8.33 24.82 1.61
N VAL A 200 -8.72 23.98 2.61
CA VAL A 200 -10.01 23.24 2.57
C VAL A 200 -10.85 23.33 3.84
N ALA A 201 -10.40 24.04 4.87
CA ALA A 201 -11.06 24.08 6.18
C ALA A 201 -12.53 24.58 6.11
N ASP A 202 -12.82 25.50 5.22
CA ASP A 202 -14.15 26.09 4.97
C ASP A 202 -15.00 25.32 3.95
N ARG A 203 -14.43 24.30 3.30
CA ARG A 203 -15.07 23.52 2.23
C ARG A 203 -14.99 22.00 2.43
N LEU A 204 -14.89 21.55 3.67
CA LEU A 204 -14.78 20.12 4.03
C LEU A 204 -15.97 19.27 3.52
N ALA A 205 -17.15 19.87 3.33
CA ALA A 205 -18.34 19.20 2.82
C ALA A 205 -18.38 19.11 1.29
N GLU A 206 -17.49 19.81 0.56
CA GLU A 206 -17.45 19.77 -0.88
C GLU A 206 -16.85 18.45 -1.40
N PRO A 207 -17.22 18.01 -2.63
CA PRO A 207 -16.66 16.82 -3.23
C PRO A 207 -15.14 16.92 -3.41
N GLY A 208 -14.40 15.87 -2.96
CA GLY A 208 -12.94 15.82 -3.11
C GLY A 208 -12.47 15.85 -4.58
N ALA A 209 -13.31 15.40 -5.50
CA ALA A 209 -13.03 15.46 -6.95
C ALA A 209 -12.99 16.91 -7.51
N GLY A 210 -13.56 17.89 -6.83
CA GLY A 210 -13.53 19.30 -7.21
C GLY A 210 -12.23 20.04 -6.89
N LEU A 211 -11.30 19.40 -6.20
CA LEU A 211 -9.99 19.94 -5.85
C LEU A 211 -9.04 19.94 -7.06
N SER A 212 -8.01 20.81 -7.04
CA SER A 212 -6.91 20.75 -8.02
C SER A 212 -6.12 19.44 -7.90
N GLY A 213 -5.36 19.04 -8.93
CA GLY A 213 -4.60 17.80 -8.92
C GLY A 213 -3.65 17.68 -7.72
N GLY A 214 -2.92 18.75 -7.39
CA GLY A 214 -2.04 18.78 -6.21
C GLY A 214 -2.81 18.71 -4.88
N GLN A 215 -3.98 19.34 -4.80
CA GLN A 215 -4.86 19.23 -3.64
C GLN A 215 -5.43 17.82 -3.49
N GLN A 216 -5.86 17.20 -4.60
CA GLN A 216 -6.33 15.81 -4.60
C GLN A 216 -5.22 14.85 -4.15
N GLN A 217 -3.99 15.05 -4.59
CA GLN A 217 -2.86 14.21 -4.16
C GLN A 217 -2.61 14.37 -2.66
N ARG A 218 -2.59 15.60 -2.13
CA ARG A 218 -2.47 15.82 -0.69
C ARG A 218 -3.66 15.30 0.10
N LEU A 219 -4.87 15.29 -0.48
CA LEU A 219 -6.03 14.63 0.13
C LEU A 219 -5.85 13.10 0.21
N CYS A 220 -5.28 12.47 -0.83
CA CYS A 220 -4.94 11.04 -0.79
C CYS A 220 -3.85 10.74 0.24
N ILE A 221 -2.86 11.63 0.41
CA ILE A 221 -1.87 11.53 1.48
C ILE A 221 -2.54 11.69 2.84
N ALA A 222 -3.42 12.69 3.05
CA ALA A 222 -4.17 12.87 4.28
C ALA A 222 -5.00 11.63 4.63
N ARG A 223 -5.69 11.03 3.65
CA ARG A 223 -6.44 9.77 3.82
C ARG A 223 -5.55 8.64 4.33
N SER A 224 -4.34 8.52 3.79
CA SER A 224 -3.36 7.53 4.22
C SER A 224 -2.85 7.81 5.65
N LEU A 225 -2.54 9.08 5.96
CA LEU A 225 -2.05 9.51 7.28
C LEU A 225 -3.09 9.40 8.40
N ALA A 226 -4.37 9.52 8.07
CA ALA A 226 -5.46 9.52 9.07
C ALA A 226 -5.51 8.23 9.90
N VAL A 227 -5.07 7.10 9.34
CA VAL A 227 -5.01 5.81 10.05
C VAL A 227 -3.71 5.60 10.82
N GLU A 228 -2.84 6.62 10.85
CA GLU A 228 -1.54 6.63 11.55
C GLU A 228 -0.64 5.45 11.11
N PRO A 229 -0.29 5.37 9.81
CA PRO A 229 0.55 4.31 9.29
C PRO A 229 1.98 4.40 9.85
N GLU A 230 2.70 3.29 9.80
CA GLU A 230 4.11 3.18 10.17
C GLU A 230 5.03 3.37 8.96
N VAL A 231 4.53 3.01 7.78
CA VAL A 231 5.22 3.14 6.49
C VAL A 231 4.28 3.79 5.47
N ILE A 232 4.81 4.65 4.62
CA ILE A 232 4.09 5.20 3.46
C ILE A 232 4.84 4.86 2.18
N LEU A 233 4.13 4.18 1.28
CA LEU A 233 4.59 3.89 -0.06
C LEU A 233 4.04 4.95 -1.01
N MET A 234 4.89 5.56 -1.83
CA MET A 234 4.50 6.58 -2.80
C MET A 234 4.94 6.15 -4.20
N ASP A 235 4.00 5.82 -5.06
CA ASP A 235 4.28 5.43 -6.44
C ASP A 235 4.14 6.66 -7.35
N GLU A 236 5.26 7.27 -7.74
CA GLU A 236 5.36 8.48 -8.58
C GLU A 236 4.43 9.65 -8.15
N PRO A 237 4.45 10.09 -6.89
CA PRO A 237 3.41 10.96 -6.31
C PRO A 237 3.32 12.34 -6.95
N CYS A 238 4.31 12.76 -7.73
CA CYS A 238 4.38 14.09 -8.34
C CYS A 238 4.34 14.08 -9.88
N SER A 239 4.20 12.91 -10.53
CA SER A 239 4.34 12.80 -11.99
C SER A 239 3.32 13.60 -12.80
N ALA A 240 2.15 13.89 -12.24
CA ALA A 240 1.06 14.63 -12.89
C ALA A 240 0.84 16.03 -12.29
N LEU A 241 1.80 16.55 -11.49
CA LEU A 241 1.67 17.80 -10.77
C LEU A 241 2.53 18.91 -11.38
N ASP A 242 2.08 20.13 -11.20
CA ASP A 242 2.87 21.33 -11.52
C ASP A 242 4.06 21.49 -10.53
N PRO A 243 5.06 22.33 -10.86
CA PRO A 243 6.25 22.48 -10.00
C PRO A 243 5.95 22.99 -8.58
N ILE A 244 4.92 23.83 -8.41
CA ILE A 244 4.56 24.37 -7.08
C ILE A 244 3.93 23.27 -6.22
N ALA A 245 3.01 22.49 -6.79
CA ALA A 245 2.41 21.36 -6.11
C ALA A 245 3.47 20.26 -5.78
N THR A 246 4.42 20.04 -6.70
CA THR A 246 5.55 19.12 -6.48
C THR A 246 6.38 19.56 -5.27
N LEU A 247 6.76 20.84 -5.20
CA LEU A 247 7.55 21.37 -4.08
C LEU A 247 6.83 21.16 -2.74
N LYS A 248 5.52 21.42 -2.67
CA LYS A 248 4.71 21.17 -1.47
C LYS A 248 4.72 19.70 -1.03
N ILE A 249 4.71 18.77 -1.99
CA ILE A 249 4.82 17.32 -1.68
C ILE A 249 6.23 16.97 -1.17
N GLU A 250 7.27 17.55 -1.75
CA GLU A 250 8.66 17.33 -1.32
C GLU A 250 8.91 17.86 0.11
N GLU A 251 8.40 19.05 0.43
CA GLU A 251 8.43 19.63 1.80
C GLU A 251 7.66 18.72 2.78
N LEU A 252 6.50 18.23 2.38
CA LEU A 252 5.70 17.31 3.16
C LEU A 252 6.45 15.99 3.45
N ILE A 253 7.13 15.41 2.46
CA ILE A 253 7.95 14.20 2.63
C ILE A 253 9.05 14.45 3.69
N ALA A 254 9.73 15.60 3.61
CA ALA A 254 10.78 15.95 4.56
C ALA A 254 10.28 16.10 6.01
N GLU A 255 9.03 16.50 6.21
CA GLU A 255 8.41 16.56 7.54
C GLU A 255 7.95 15.17 8.00
N LEU A 256 7.32 14.40 7.12
CA LEU A 256 6.75 13.11 7.45
C LEU A 256 7.79 12.05 7.83
N LYS A 257 8.99 12.07 7.23
CA LYS A 257 10.05 11.10 7.53
C LYS A 257 10.45 11.06 9.01
N ARG A 258 10.18 12.11 9.77
CA ARG A 258 10.45 12.15 11.22
C ARG A 258 9.56 11.19 12.02
N ARG A 259 8.46 10.71 11.42
CA ARG A 259 7.42 9.92 12.10
C ARG A 259 7.11 8.60 11.42
N VAL A 260 7.34 8.51 10.12
CA VAL A 260 7.02 7.34 9.30
C VAL A 260 8.19 7.02 8.37
N THR A 261 8.35 5.77 8.02
CA THR A 261 9.27 5.32 6.97
C THR A 261 8.65 5.57 5.62
N ILE A 262 9.41 6.11 4.66
CA ILE A 262 8.88 6.47 3.34
C ILE A 262 9.65 5.75 2.25
N VAL A 263 8.90 5.09 1.37
CA VAL A 263 9.41 4.50 0.13
C VAL A 263 8.79 5.27 -1.04
N ILE A 264 9.61 5.91 -1.86
CA ILE A 264 9.13 6.68 -3.01
C ILE A 264 9.66 6.10 -4.32
N VAL A 265 8.77 5.72 -5.22
CA VAL A 265 9.12 5.43 -6.62
C VAL A 265 9.08 6.74 -7.39
N THR A 266 10.14 7.03 -8.12
CA THR A 266 10.15 8.17 -9.04
C THR A 266 11.06 7.93 -10.23
N HIS A 267 10.66 8.43 -11.40
CA HIS A 267 11.54 8.52 -12.57
C HIS A 267 12.26 9.88 -12.64
N ASN A 268 11.93 10.82 -11.74
CA ASN A 268 12.59 12.13 -11.65
C ASN A 268 13.78 12.06 -10.71
N MET A 269 14.98 11.97 -11.28
CA MET A 269 16.24 11.88 -10.53
C MET A 269 16.49 13.09 -9.64
N GLN A 270 16.09 14.30 -10.09
CA GLN A 270 16.23 15.51 -9.29
C GLN A 270 15.35 15.47 -8.05
N GLN A 271 14.14 14.93 -8.17
CA GLN A 271 13.26 14.70 -7.02
C GLN A 271 13.89 13.71 -6.04
N ALA A 272 14.34 12.53 -6.53
CA ALA A 272 15.03 11.55 -5.69
C ALA A 272 16.22 12.19 -4.93
N ALA A 273 17.04 12.97 -5.63
CA ALA A 273 18.20 13.65 -5.06
C ALA A 273 17.83 14.67 -3.96
N ARG A 274 16.65 15.30 -4.03
CA ARG A 274 16.22 16.30 -3.03
C ARG A 274 15.56 15.66 -1.81
N VAL A 275 14.79 14.58 -1.98
CA VAL A 275 13.93 14.10 -0.88
C VAL A 275 14.46 12.85 -0.19
N ALA A 276 15.30 12.03 -0.87
CA ALA A 276 15.69 10.73 -0.37
C ALA A 276 17.00 10.74 0.41
N ASP A 277 17.04 9.98 1.50
CA ASP A 277 18.26 9.68 2.26
C ASP A 277 19.06 8.57 1.55
N ARG A 278 18.36 7.58 1.02
CA ARG A 278 18.93 6.46 0.26
C ARG A 278 18.25 6.33 -1.09
N THR A 279 18.97 5.80 -2.06
CA THR A 279 18.42 5.52 -3.39
C THR A 279 18.77 4.09 -3.80
N ALA A 280 17.75 3.37 -4.29
CA ALA A 280 17.87 2.04 -4.85
C ALA A 280 17.63 2.11 -6.37
N PHE A 281 18.58 1.60 -7.17
CA PHE A 281 18.44 1.51 -8.61
C PHE A 281 18.00 0.13 -9.03
N MET A 282 16.90 0.05 -9.77
CA MET A 282 16.33 -1.18 -10.32
C MET A 282 16.43 -1.21 -11.83
N LEU A 283 16.80 -2.38 -12.37
CA LEU A 283 16.88 -2.64 -13.81
C LEU A 283 16.39 -4.07 -14.11
N GLY A 284 15.43 -4.21 -15.02
CA GLY A 284 15.00 -5.53 -15.51
C GLY A 284 14.46 -6.49 -14.45
N GLY A 285 13.88 -5.96 -13.35
CA GLY A 285 13.37 -6.74 -12.23
C GLY A 285 14.38 -7.00 -11.11
N GLU A 286 15.61 -6.55 -11.26
CA GLU A 286 16.70 -6.76 -10.30
C GLU A 286 17.05 -5.47 -9.56
N LEU A 287 17.52 -5.58 -8.31
CA LEU A 287 18.20 -4.50 -7.61
C LEU A 287 19.64 -4.45 -8.06
N VAL A 288 20.04 -3.34 -8.68
CA VAL A 288 21.41 -3.18 -9.20
C VAL A 288 22.32 -2.60 -8.13
N GLU A 289 21.86 -1.53 -7.46
CA GLU A 289 22.65 -0.82 -6.48
C GLU A 289 21.75 -0.11 -5.47
N VAL A 290 22.17 -0.01 -4.21
CA VAL A 290 21.52 0.78 -3.17
C VAL A 290 22.55 1.43 -2.26
N GLY A 291 22.40 2.72 -2.03
CA GLY A 291 23.36 3.47 -1.19
C GLY A 291 22.79 4.81 -0.73
N PRO A 292 23.59 5.60 0.00
CA PRO A 292 23.29 6.99 0.27
C PRO A 292 22.99 7.74 -1.03
N THR A 293 21.94 8.52 -1.06
CA THR A 293 21.48 9.19 -2.30
C THR A 293 22.58 10.00 -2.96
N GLN A 294 23.38 10.72 -2.16
CA GLN A 294 24.48 11.50 -2.70
C GLN A 294 25.52 10.64 -3.43
N GLU A 295 25.86 9.45 -2.92
CA GLU A 295 26.82 8.53 -3.54
C GLU A 295 26.27 7.98 -4.85
N ILE A 296 25.02 7.51 -4.87
CA ILE A 296 24.36 6.99 -6.07
C ILE A 296 24.35 8.01 -7.23
N PHE A 297 24.17 9.31 -6.93
CA PHE A 297 24.11 10.35 -7.96
C PHE A 297 25.45 10.96 -8.34
N THR A 298 26.50 10.79 -7.53
CA THR A 298 27.81 11.45 -7.79
C THR A 298 28.91 10.47 -8.11
N LYS A 299 28.88 9.28 -7.51
CA LYS A 299 29.90 8.25 -7.67
C LYS A 299 29.31 6.86 -7.39
N PRO A 300 28.41 6.37 -8.24
CA PRO A 300 27.90 5.02 -8.11
C PRO A 300 29.01 3.98 -8.33
N ASP A 301 28.88 2.82 -7.69
CA ASP A 301 29.85 1.73 -7.81
C ASP A 301 29.57 0.85 -9.06
N ASP A 302 28.28 0.72 -9.46
CA ASP A 302 27.89 -0.08 -10.63
C ASP A 302 27.85 0.78 -11.91
N PRO A 303 28.54 0.40 -12.98
CA PRO A 303 28.54 1.14 -14.26
C PRO A 303 27.15 1.34 -14.86
N ARG A 304 26.20 0.40 -14.63
CA ARG A 304 24.81 0.52 -15.11
C ARG A 304 24.08 1.65 -14.40
N THR A 305 24.37 1.85 -13.10
CA THR A 305 23.86 3.00 -12.33
C THR A 305 24.43 4.30 -12.87
N GLU A 306 25.75 4.36 -13.17
CA GLU A 306 26.40 5.54 -13.74
C GLU A 306 25.79 5.92 -15.09
N GLU A 307 25.60 4.94 -15.98
CA GLU A 307 24.96 5.17 -17.28
C GLU A 307 23.54 5.71 -17.12
N TYR A 308 22.76 5.16 -16.18
CA TYR A 308 21.39 5.59 -15.94
C TYR A 308 21.32 7.02 -15.38
N VAL A 309 22.09 7.34 -14.33
CA VAL A 309 22.03 8.66 -13.67
C VAL A 309 22.62 9.78 -14.53
N THR A 310 23.57 9.44 -15.44
CA THR A 310 24.15 10.41 -16.41
C THR A 310 23.32 10.57 -17.68
N GLY A 311 22.22 9.82 -17.84
CA GLY A 311 21.35 9.87 -19.01
C GLY A 311 21.96 9.24 -20.28
N LYS A 312 22.99 8.42 -20.13
CA LYS A 312 23.62 7.66 -21.22
C LYS A 312 22.95 6.30 -21.48
N PHE A 313 21.92 6.01 -20.72
CA PHE A 313 21.15 4.77 -20.79
C PHE A 313 20.18 4.85 -21.97
N GLY A 314 20.40 4.05 -23.04
CA GLY A 314 19.58 4.00 -24.24
C GLY A 314 20.21 3.12 -25.30
#